data_7c226f1f309bf3432f020de1713eae03
#
_entry.id   7c226f1f309bf3432f020de1713eae03
#
_cell.length_a   1.000
_cell.length_b   1.000
_cell.length_c   1.000
_cell.angle_alpha   90.00
_cell.angle_beta   90.00
_cell.angle_gamma   90.00
#
_symmetry.space_group_name_H-M   'P 1'
#
loop_
_entity.id
_entity.type
_entity.pdbx_description
1 polymer ?
#
loop_
_entity_poly.entity_id
_entity_poly.type
_entity_poly.pdbx_seq_one_letter_code
_entity_poly.pdbx_strand_id
1 'polypeptide(L)'
;MRRVRAFIRLARPAFLLGGFAGFGLGAAVARYDGFALDGVTYLWGQLIVTSFHLMVHFANDYFDQATDALATRTRWSGGSGVLPDGALPPWAALVAARVCAAIGLLATLRAALGGAVVVAAVGLAIAGLAWAYSAPPLRLLARGLGELDAI
;
A
#
# COMPACT_ATOMS: atom_id res chain seq x y z
N MET A 1 -11.38 7.09 21.43
CA MET A 1 -11.80 5.80 20.82
C MET A 1 -12.36 5.92 19.39
N ARG A 2 -13.26 6.90 19.06
CA ARG A 2 -13.84 7.02 17.69
C ARG A 2 -12.78 7.23 16.59
N ARG A 3 -11.79 8.14 16.79
CA ARG A 3 -10.73 8.44 15.81
C ARG A 3 -9.81 7.24 15.53
N VAL A 4 -9.48 6.46 16.56
CA VAL A 4 -8.64 5.25 16.38
C VAL A 4 -9.36 4.22 15.51
N ARG A 5 -10.65 3.97 15.77
CA ARG A 5 -11.46 3.07 14.92
C ARG A 5 -11.55 3.57 13.48
N ALA A 6 -11.71 4.88 13.29
CA ALA A 6 -11.72 5.47 11.96
C ALA A 6 -10.38 5.26 11.24
N PHE A 7 -9.25 5.43 11.93
CA PHE A 7 -7.91 5.21 11.36
C PHE A 7 -7.67 3.74 10.99
N ILE A 8 -8.14 2.79 11.83
CA ILE A 8 -8.08 1.35 11.50
C ILE A 8 -8.94 1.04 10.25
N ARG A 9 -10.14 1.63 10.14
CA ARG A 9 -10.98 1.48 8.94
C ARG A 9 -10.29 2.04 7.69
N LEU A 10 -9.63 3.18 7.82
CA LEU A 10 -8.88 3.82 6.74
C LEU A 10 -7.74 2.92 6.23
N ALA A 11 -7.05 2.22 7.13
CA ALA A 11 -5.99 1.27 6.79
C ALA A 11 -6.49 -0.01 6.08
N ARG A 12 -7.80 -0.29 6.12
CA ARG A 12 -8.43 -1.45 5.46
C ARG A 12 -7.71 -2.78 5.75
N PRO A 13 -7.62 -3.23 7.02
CA PRO A 13 -6.77 -4.37 7.41
C PRO A 13 -7.10 -5.68 6.70
N ALA A 14 -8.34 -5.88 6.24
CA ALA A 14 -8.72 -7.06 5.48
C ALA A 14 -7.97 -7.16 4.13
N PHE A 15 -7.67 -6.04 3.49
CA PHE A 15 -6.91 -6.02 2.24
C PHE A 15 -5.42 -6.26 2.48
N LEU A 16 -4.88 -5.86 3.63
CA LEU A 16 -3.48 -6.13 3.99
C LEU A 16 -3.17 -7.63 4.03
N LEU A 17 -4.16 -8.47 4.32
CA LEU A 17 -3.98 -9.94 4.28
C LEU A 17 -3.53 -10.42 2.91
N GLY A 18 -3.97 -9.78 1.83
CA GLY A 18 -3.49 -10.08 0.47
C GLY A 18 -1.99 -9.86 0.32
N GLY A 19 -1.47 -8.75 0.82
CA GLY A 19 -0.03 -8.45 0.80
C GLY A 19 0.79 -9.43 1.66
N PHE A 20 0.29 -9.79 2.84
CA PHE A 20 0.93 -10.81 3.67
C PHE A 20 0.92 -12.19 3.00
N ALA A 21 -0.22 -12.60 2.44
CA ALA A 21 -0.34 -13.90 1.78
C ALA A 21 0.53 -13.97 0.52
N GLY A 22 0.52 -12.93 -0.33
CA GLY A 22 1.31 -12.89 -1.56
C GLY A 22 2.81 -12.91 -1.28
N PHE A 23 3.30 -12.07 -0.36
CA PHE A 23 4.70 -12.06 0.02
C PHE A 23 5.12 -13.38 0.71
N GLY A 24 4.26 -13.93 1.59
CA GLY A 24 4.48 -15.22 2.23
C GLY A 24 4.52 -16.37 1.23
N LEU A 25 3.67 -16.36 0.21
CA LEU A 25 3.70 -17.34 -0.88
C LEU A 25 5.02 -17.26 -1.67
N GLY A 26 5.46 -16.05 -2.03
CA GLY A 26 6.75 -15.83 -2.68
C GLY A 26 7.92 -16.38 -1.85
N ALA A 27 7.90 -16.16 -0.54
CA ALA A 27 8.89 -16.73 0.37
C ALA A 27 8.83 -18.27 0.42
N ALA A 28 7.62 -18.86 0.42
CA ALA A 28 7.45 -20.31 0.38
C ALA A 28 8.00 -20.92 -0.91
N VAL A 29 7.76 -20.28 -2.07
CA VAL A 29 8.33 -20.69 -3.37
C VAL A 29 9.85 -20.62 -3.33
N ALA A 30 10.43 -19.51 -2.87
CA ALA A 30 11.88 -19.39 -2.75
C ALA A 30 12.48 -20.51 -1.86
N ARG A 31 11.80 -20.84 -0.76
CA ARG A 31 12.21 -21.95 0.10
C ARG A 31 12.13 -23.29 -0.60
N TYR A 32 11.08 -23.53 -1.38
CA TYR A 32 10.91 -24.75 -2.18
C TYR A 32 12.01 -24.88 -3.22
N ASP A 33 12.44 -23.80 -3.85
CA ASP A 33 13.52 -23.73 -4.83
C ASP A 33 14.93 -23.84 -4.18
N GLY A 34 15.02 -24.07 -2.87
CA GLY A 34 16.26 -24.32 -2.15
C GLY A 34 16.95 -23.07 -1.61
N PHE A 35 16.35 -21.88 -1.74
CA PHE A 35 16.93 -20.67 -1.15
C PHE A 35 16.78 -20.67 0.37
N ALA A 36 17.83 -20.27 1.09
CA ALA A 36 17.77 -20.05 2.52
C ALA A 36 16.96 -18.79 2.82
N LEU A 37 15.95 -18.90 3.68
CA LEU A 37 15.20 -17.77 4.17
C LEU A 37 15.74 -17.35 5.54
N ASP A 38 16.31 -16.14 5.59
CA ASP A 38 16.64 -15.48 6.82
C ASP A 38 15.44 -14.65 7.31
N GLY A 39 15.03 -14.85 8.58
CA GLY A 39 13.86 -14.22 9.15
C GLY A 39 13.95 -12.68 9.19
N VAL A 40 15.15 -12.13 9.39
CA VAL A 40 15.35 -10.67 9.41
C VAL A 40 15.16 -10.10 8.00
N THR A 41 15.72 -10.75 6.99
CA THR A 41 15.54 -10.36 5.58
C THR A 41 14.06 -10.45 5.16
N TYR A 42 13.36 -11.52 5.57
CA TYR A 42 11.92 -11.66 5.35
C TYR A 42 11.15 -10.49 5.96
N LEU A 43 11.43 -10.13 7.21
CA LEU A 43 10.75 -9.02 7.89
C LEU A 43 11.01 -7.67 7.22
N TRP A 44 12.22 -7.42 6.71
CA TRP A 44 12.52 -6.21 5.93
C TRP A 44 11.75 -6.16 4.61
N GLY A 45 11.68 -7.28 3.89
CA GLY A 45 10.87 -7.38 2.67
C GLY A 45 9.38 -7.16 2.95
N GLN A 46 8.86 -7.80 4.00
CA GLN A 46 7.47 -7.62 4.42
C GLN A 46 7.19 -6.16 4.84
N LEU A 47 8.14 -5.49 5.48
CA LEU A 47 8.02 -4.07 5.84
C LEU A 47 7.89 -3.20 4.58
N ILE A 48 8.69 -3.45 3.54
CA ILE A 48 8.59 -2.72 2.25
C ILE A 48 7.19 -2.90 1.66
N VAL A 49 6.75 -4.14 1.50
CA VAL A 49 5.44 -4.47 0.91
C VAL A 49 4.30 -3.84 1.72
N THR A 50 4.30 -4.01 3.05
CA THR A 50 3.23 -3.50 3.91
C THR A 50 3.18 -1.98 3.91
N SER A 51 4.35 -1.32 3.91
CA SER A 51 4.42 0.15 3.87
C SER A 51 3.81 0.72 2.59
N PHE A 52 4.15 0.17 1.43
CA PHE A 52 3.58 0.64 0.17
C PHE A 52 2.12 0.23 0.01
N HIS A 53 1.70 -0.92 0.53
CA HIS A 53 0.31 -1.32 0.56
C HIS A 53 -0.55 -0.37 1.41
N LEU A 54 -0.08 0.01 2.59
CA LEU A 54 -0.74 1.04 3.41
C LEU A 54 -0.72 2.42 2.73
N MET A 55 0.39 2.78 2.09
CA MET A 55 0.50 4.02 1.33
C MET A 55 -0.59 4.13 0.26
N VAL A 56 -0.82 3.07 -0.54
CA VAL A 56 -1.85 3.10 -1.58
C VAL A 56 -3.25 3.22 -0.99
N HIS A 57 -3.56 2.54 0.13
CA HIS A 57 -4.86 2.67 0.78
C HIS A 57 -5.14 4.11 1.22
N PHE A 58 -4.18 4.73 1.90
CA PHE A 58 -4.33 6.10 2.39
C PHE A 58 -4.35 7.14 1.26
N ALA A 59 -3.51 6.95 0.23
CA ALA A 59 -3.48 7.81 -0.94
C ALA A 59 -4.78 7.70 -1.74
N ASN A 60 -5.28 6.48 -1.96
CA ASN A 60 -6.55 6.24 -2.64
C ASN A 60 -7.70 6.97 -1.94
N ASP A 61 -7.91 6.74 -0.64
CA ASP A 61 -8.98 7.41 0.10
C ASP A 61 -8.84 8.95 0.04
N TYR A 62 -7.61 9.50 0.04
CA TYR A 62 -7.39 10.93 -0.05
C TYR A 62 -7.72 11.50 -1.44
N PHE A 63 -7.22 10.90 -2.51
CA PHE A 63 -7.36 11.44 -3.86
C PHE A 63 -8.73 11.15 -4.48
N ASP A 64 -9.38 10.05 -4.08
CA ASP A 64 -10.64 9.61 -4.65
C ASP A 64 -11.87 9.94 -3.75
N GLN A 65 -11.68 10.69 -2.65
CA GLN A 65 -12.76 11.03 -1.70
C GLN A 65 -14.01 11.63 -2.35
N ALA A 66 -13.86 12.41 -3.42
CA ALA A 66 -14.99 13.04 -4.12
C ALA A 66 -15.80 12.00 -4.92
N THR A 67 -15.14 11.07 -5.60
CA THR A 67 -15.79 9.97 -6.33
C THR A 67 -16.36 8.94 -5.38
N ASP A 68 -15.66 8.63 -4.30
CA ASP A 68 -16.11 7.71 -3.26
C ASP A 68 -17.36 8.21 -2.51
N ALA A 69 -17.52 9.53 -2.42
CA ALA A 69 -18.73 10.15 -1.83
C ALA A 69 -19.99 9.90 -2.68
N LEU A 70 -19.83 9.70 -4.00
CA LEU A 70 -20.92 9.44 -4.95
C LEU A 70 -21.15 7.94 -5.18
N ALA A 71 -20.17 7.10 -4.85
CA ALA A 71 -20.23 5.68 -5.10
C ALA A 71 -21.12 4.94 -4.10
N THR A 72 -21.84 3.91 -4.58
CA THR A 72 -22.46 2.95 -3.68
C THR A 72 -21.38 2.07 -3.06
N ARG A 73 -21.15 2.25 -1.75
CA ARG A 73 -20.13 1.50 -1.03
C ARG A 73 -20.52 0.03 -0.87
N THR A 74 -19.57 -0.83 -1.17
CA THR A 74 -19.65 -2.26 -0.87
C THR A 74 -18.55 -2.63 0.14
N ARG A 75 -18.46 -3.91 0.50
CA ARG A 75 -17.35 -4.42 1.31
C ARG A 75 -15.99 -4.29 0.60
N TRP A 76 -15.99 -4.26 -0.75
CA TRP A 76 -14.79 -4.38 -1.59
C TRP A 76 -14.50 -3.14 -2.43
N SER A 77 -15.45 -2.20 -2.55
CA SER A 77 -15.31 -1.02 -3.41
C SER A 77 -15.94 0.22 -2.78
N GLY A 78 -15.58 1.41 -3.29
CA GLY A 78 -16.13 2.70 -2.85
C GLY A 78 -15.44 3.28 -1.62
N GLY A 79 -14.14 3.08 -1.50
CA GLY A 79 -13.32 3.65 -0.44
C GLY A 79 -13.59 3.06 0.96
N SER A 80 -12.87 3.54 1.97
CA SER A 80 -13.13 3.18 3.37
C SER A 80 -14.38 3.85 3.93
N GLY A 81 -14.83 4.93 3.28
CA GLY A 81 -15.91 5.79 3.74
C GLY A 81 -15.53 6.75 4.86
N VAL A 82 -14.32 6.66 5.40
CA VAL A 82 -13.88 7.44 6.57
C VAL A 82 -13.84 8.94 6.29
N LEU A 83 -13.35 9.34 5.13
CA LEU A 83 -13.23 10.74 4.73
C LEU A 83 -14.58 11.31 4.29
N PRO A 84 -15.37 10.64 3.41
CA PRO A 84 -16.71 11.10 3.08
C PRO A 84 -17.65 11.23 4.30
N ASP A 85 -17.52 10.34 5.29
CA ASP A 85 -18.30 10.38 6.54
C ASP A 85 -17.81 11.46 7.51
N GLY A 86 -16.72 12.19 7.20
CA GLY A 86 -16.14 13.21 8.08
C GLY A 86 -15.52 12.66 9.37
N ALA A 87 -15.27 11.34 9.44
CA ALA A 87 -14.73 10.69 10.64
C ALA A 87 -13.26 11.05 10.93
N LEU A 88 -12.51 11.39 9.87
CA LEU A 88 -11.16 11.95 9.93
C LEU A 88 -11.03 13.11 8.92
N PRO A 89 -10.18 14.10 9.18
CA PRO A 89 -9.89 15.12 8.19
C PRO A 89 -9.03 14.55 7.05
N PRO A 90 -9.23 15.00 5.78
CA PRO A 90 -8.49 14.46 4.63
C PRO A 90 -6.97 14.49 4.77
N TRP A 91 -6.42 15.55 5.39
CA TRP A 91 -4.98 15.66 5.60
C TRP A 91 -4.41 14.49 6.42
N ALA A 92 -5.20 13.85 7.30
CA ALA A 92 -4.74 12.72 8.10
C ALA A 92 -4.40 11.50 7.21
N ALA A 93 -5.20 11.25 6.16
CA ALA A 93 -4.92 10.21 5.17
C ALA A 93 -3.65 10.53 4.37
N LEU A 94 -3.51 11.78 3.89
CA LEU A 94 -2.33 12.19 3.13
C LEU A 94 -1.04 12.10 3.96
N VAL A 95 -1.08 12.51 5.22
CA VAL A 95 0.08 12.38 6.12
C VAL A 95 0.40 10.92 6.35
N ALA A 96 -0.59 10.07 6.62
CA ALA A 96 -0.38 8.63 6.78
C ALA A 96 0.23 7.99 5.51
N ALA A 97 -0.27 8.35 4.32
CA ALA A 97 0.30 7.89 3.05
C ALA A 97 1.79 8.28 2.92
N ARG A 98 2.12 9.54 3.20
CA ARG A 98 3.51 10.03 3.13
C ARG A 98 4.42 9.37 4.15
N VAL A 99 3.95 9.13 5.37
CA VAL A 99 4.71 8.40 6.40
C VAL A 99 4.98 6.97 5.96
N CYS A 100 3.97 6.27 5.45
CA CYS A 100 4.15 4.93 4.92
C CYS A 100 5.10 4.91 3.71
N ALA A 101 5.00 5.88 2.79
CA ALA A 101 5.94 6.05 1.70
C ALA A 101 7.38 6.21 2.20
N ALA A 102 7.60 7.08 3.18
CA ALA A 102 8.93 7.31 3.76
C ALA A 102 9.50 6.04 4.40
N ILE A 103 8.70 5.31 5.18
CA ILE A 103 9.13 4.03 5.79
C ILE A 103 9.50 3.01 4.70
N GLY A 104 8.65 2.82 3.69
CA GLY A 104 8.91 1.91 2.59
C GLY A 104 10.15 2.28 1.78
N LEU A 105 10.34 3.57 1.47
CA LEU A 105 11.53 4.06 0.76
C LEU A 105 12.81 3.91 1.58
N LEU A 106 12.78 4.18 2.88
CA LEU A 106 13.94 3.96 3.76
C LEU A 106 14.32 2.49 3.86
N ALA A 107 13.32 1.59 3.96
CA ALA A 107 13.57 0.16 3.96
C ALA A 107 14.12 -0.32 2.61
N THR A 108 13.62 0.22 1.49
CA THR A 108 14.11 -0.05 0.13
C THR A 108 15.55 0.46 -0.05
N LEU A 109 15.87 1.67 0.43
CA LEU A 109 17.23 2.21 0.43
C LEU A 109 18.19 1.33 1.24
N ARG A 110 17.76 0.87 2.42
CA ARG A 110 18.56 -0.08 3.22
C ARG A 110 18.85 -1.37 2.44
N ALA A 111 17.88 -1.90 1.72
CA ALA A 111 18.08 -3.07 0.87
C ALA A 111 19.11 -2.80 -0.24
N ALA A 112 19.04 -1.64 -0.89
CA ALA A 112 20.01 -1.22 -1.91
C ALA A 112 21.44 -1.12 -1.33
N LEU A 113 21.58 -0.46 -0.18
CA LEU A 113 22.88 -0.31 0.49
C LEU A 113 23.45 -1.66 0.99
N GLY A 114 22.59 -2.62 1.26
CA GLY A 114 22.97 -4.01 1.59
C GLY A 114 23.27 -4.87 0.36
N GLY A 115 23.29 -4.32 -0.85
CA GLY A 115 23.58 -5.04 -2.09
C GLY A 115 22.38 -5.76 -2.73
N ALA A 116 21.18 -5.68 -2.14
CA ALA A 116 19.95 -6.28 -2.68
C ALA A 116 19.33 -5.38 -3.77
N VAL A 117 20.07 -5.14 -4.87
CA VAL A 117 19.73 -4.18 -5.93
C VAL A 117 18.40 -4.53 -6.60
N VAL A 118 18.13 -5.82 -6.84
CA VAL A 118 16.86 -6.26 -7.46
C VAL A 118 15.69 -5.95 -6.54
N VAL A 119 15.81 -6.22 -5.22
CA VAL A 119 14.77 -5.89 -4.24
C VAL A 119 14.52 -4.39 -4.20
N ALA A 120 15.58 -3.59 -4.27
CA ALA A 120 15.46 -2.15 -4.31
C ALA A 120 14.77 -1.66 -5.58
N ALA A 121 15.13 -2.18 -6.75
CA ALA A 121 14.50 -1.83 -8.02
C ALA A 121 13.00 -2.17 -8.04
N VAL A 122 12.65 -3.38 -7.59
CA VAL A 122 11.25 -3.81 -7.46
C VAL A 122 10.50 -2.95 -6.44
N GLY A 123 11.10 -2.65 -5.29
CA GLY A 123 10.50 -1.78 -4.28
C GLY A 123 10.21 -0.37 -4.81
N LEU A 124 11.13 0.22 -5.59
CA LEU A 124 10.92 1.51 -6.22
C LEU A 124 9.83 1.46 -7.29
N ALA A 125 9.76 0.39 -8.09
CA ALA A 125 8.70 0.20 -9.06
C ALA A 125 7.32 0.11 -8.37
N ILE A 126 7.21 -0.70 -7.31
CA ILE A 126 5.99 -0.80 -6.50
C ILE A 126 5.62 0.58 -5.92
N ALA A 127 6.58 1.31 -5.34
CA ALA A 127 6.33 2.65 -4.78
C ALA A 127 5.77 3.61 -5.83
N GLY A 128 6.36 3.62 -7.04
CA GLY A 128 5.93 4.46 -8.15
C GLY A 128 4.53 4.13 -8.65
N LEU A 129 4.25 2.85 -8.89
CA LEU A 129 2.95 2.37 -9.35
C LEU A 129 1.87 2.60 -8.28
N ALA A 130 2.14 2.21 -7.03
CA ALA A 130 1.21 2.40 -5.92
C ALA A 130 0.85 3.87 -5.67
N TRP A 131 1.79 4.81 -5.86
CA TRP A 131 1.48 6.23 -5.82
C TRP A 131 0.69 6.69 -7.04
N ALA A 132 1.12 6.28 -8.24
CA ALA A 132 0.51 6.64 -9.51
C ALA A 132 -0.93 6.14 -9.66
N TYR A 133 -1.31 5.10 -8.93
CA TYR A 133 -2.65 4.52 -8.95
C TYR A 133 -3.74 5.58 -8.73
N SER A 134 -3.64 6.40 -7.69
CA SER A 134 -4.63 7.45 -7.37
C SER A 134 -4.08 8.87 -7.47
N ALA A 135 -2.76 9.08 -7.32
CA ALA A 135 -2.17 10.39 -7.20
C ALA A 135 -1.89 11.08 -8.56
N PRO A 136 -2.02 12.43 -8.63
CA PRO A 136 -1.55 13.18 -9.79
C PRO A 136 -0.02 13.00 -10.00
N PRO A 137 0.46 13.12 -11.24
CA PRO A 137 -0.27 13.46 -12.46
C PRO A 137 -0.91 12.27 -13.17
N LEU A 138 -0.55 11.03 -12.83
CA LEU A 138 -0.96 9.85 -13.58
C LEU A 138 -2.39 9.43 -13.29
N ARG A 139 -2.78 9.27 -12.02
CA ARG A 139 -4.14 8.88 -11.60
C ARG A 139 -4.68 7.71 -12.43
N LEU A 140 -3.96 6.59 -12.44
CA LEU A 140 -4.24 5.44 -13.31
C LEU A 140 -5.66 4.91 -13.13
N LEU A 141 -6.14 4.85 -11.89
CA LEU A 141 -7.52 4.45 -11.58
C LEU A 141 -8.55 5.33 -12.29
N ALA A 142 -8.39 6.66 -12.22
CA ALA A 142 -9.32 7.60 -12.84
C ALA A 142 -9.31 7.56 -14.38
N ARG A 143 -8.27 6.98 -14.98
CA ARG A 143 -8.13 6.78 -16.43
C ARG A 143 -8.59 5.41 -16.91
N GLY A 144 -9.15 4.57 -16.03
CA GLY A 144 -9.53 3.20 -16.33
C GLY A 144 -8.35 2.23 -16.52
N LEU A 145 -7.17 2.61 -16.03
CA LEU A 145 -5.95 1.80 -16.10
C LEU A 145 -5.61 1.13 -14.76
N GLY A 146 -6.52 1.20 -13.79
CA GLY A 146 -6.31 0.65 -12.45
C GLY A 146 -6.10 -0.86 -12.45
N GLU A 147 -6.77 -1.59 -13.35
CA GLU A 147 -6.60 -3.04 -13.47
C GLU A 147 -5.20 -3.42 -13.98
N LEU A 148 -4.61 -2.62 -14.88
CA LEU A 148 -3.25 -2.85 -15.39
C LEU A 148 -2.17 -2.61 -14.32
N ASP A 149 -2.44 -1.73 -13.36
CA ASP A 149 -1.53 -1.43 -12.26
C ASP A 149 -1.63 -2.49 -11.14
N ALA A 150 -2.77 -3.18 -11.06
CA ALA A 150 -3.04 -4.16 -10.01
C ALA A 150 -2.60 -5.61 -10.37
N ILE A 151 -2.15 -5.85 -11.60
CA ILE A 151 -1.63 -7.15 -12.08
C ILE A 151 -0.13 -7.27 -11.76
#